data_f556d09438390c61cfea8c80e1dcf269
#
_entry.id   f556d09438390c61cfea8c80e1dcf269
#
_cell.length_a   1.000
_cell.length_b   1.000
_cell.length_c   1.000
_cell.angle_alpha   90.00
_cell.angle_beta   90.00
_cell.angle_gamma   90.00
#
_symmetry.space_group_name_H-M   'P 1'
#
loop_
_entity.id
_entity.type
_entity.pdbx_description
1 polymer ?
#
loop_
_entity_poly.entity_id
_entity_poly.type
_entity_poly.pdbx_seq_one_letter_code
_entity_poly.pdbx_strand_id
1 'polypeptide(L)'
;MLKLNVLIAGSTGYIGIQLIKLLIKHKNINIKYLCGNSSVGKKISYYDDSLKSKKLPRITKYNKKYLNNLDIIFTALPNGEAQAISKDLLKENTLIDLAADFRLKKSSDYLKWYKQKHKALSNIKKSIYALPEITGKLVKKFNIIGCPGCYPTSILLPLIPLVKKKSINLNNIIIDSKSGYSGAGRGVHKKFKNKNLYESLSAYGVGFHRHNSEIHQELKNHTSSKINFTFTPHIIPMFRGILSTIYLDLKPGTTLNNVQKILKKFYKKNKFVNIKSVNSFLSTNEVMNTNYCFISVCKTKFKDKIVILSVIDNLIKGGAGQAVQNMNLKFGYKISKGLL
;
A
#
# COMPACT_ATOMS: atom_id res chain seq x y z
N MET A 1 -10.11 13.88 24.74
CA MET A 1 -8.80 13.46 24.17
C MET A 1 -8.29 14.54 23.23
N LEU A 2 -7.05 14.99 23.42
CA LEU A 2 -6.38 15.89 22.51
C LEU A 2 -6.29 15.24 21.11
N LYS A 3 -6.45 16.07 20.07
CA LYS A 3 -6.31 15.59 18.68
C LYS A 3 -4.83 15.50 18.33
N LEU A 4 -4.43 14.44 17.61
CA LEU A 4 -3.08 14.33 17.05
C LEU A 4 -2.89 15.32 15.90
N ASN A 5 -1.82 16.08 15.95
CA ASN A 5 -1.44 17.02 14.90
C ASN A 5 -0.70 16.34 13.78
N VAL A 6 -1.15 16.55 12.55
CA VAL A 6 -0.67 15.84 11.36
C VAL A 6 -0.13 16.81 10.32
N LEU A 7 1.01 16.45 9.73
CA LEU A 7 1.53 17.04 8.50
C LEU A 7 1.41 16.02 7.35
N ILE A 8 0.97 16.49 6.19
CA ILE A 8 0.92 15.68 4.96
C ILE A 8 1.87 16.30 3.94
N ALA A 9 3.01 15.65 3.70
CA ALA A 9 3.96 16.00 2.63
C ALA A 9 3.59 15.27 1.34
N GLY A 10 3.51 16.03 0.24
CA GLY A 10 2.96 15.51 -1.04
C GLY A 10 1.43 15.58 -1.09
N SER A 11 0.84 16.58 -0.43
CA SER A 11 -0.60 16.76 -0.22
C SER A 11 -1.41 16.83 -1.51
N THR A 12 -0.83 17.27 -2.63
CA THR A 12 -1.51 17.47 -3.93
C THR A 12 -1.52 16.24 -4.84
N GLY A 13 -0.77 15.19 -4.50
CA GLY A 13 -0.80 13.91 -5.22
C GLY A 13 -2.12 13.16 -4.99
N TYR A 14 -2.43 12.16 -5.84
CA TYR A 14 -3.65 11.35 -5.66
C TYR A 14 -3.72 10.70 -4.27
N ILE A 15 -2.61 10.13 -3.79
CA ILE A 15 -2.53 9.53 -2.45
C ILE A 15 -2.69 10.59 -1.36
N GLY A 16 -2.02 11.76 -1.47
CA GLY A 16 -2.14 12.85 -0.52
C GLY A 16 -3.58 13.37 -0.39
N ILE A 17 -4.28 13.53 -1.50
CA ILE A 17 -5.70 13.92 -1.53
C ILE A 17 -6.58 12.85 -0.88
N GLN A 18 -6.39 11.57 -1.18
CA GLN A 18 -7.16 10.50 -0.54
C GLN A 18 -6.90 10.46 0.97
N LEU A 19 -5.66 10.66 1.39
CA LEU A 19 -5.29 10.72 2.80
C LEU A 19 -6.01 11.89 3.52
N ILE A 20 -6.03 13.08 2.92
CA ILE A 20 -6.79 14.23 3.44
C ILE A 20 -8.27 13.87 3.60
N LYS A 21 -8.90 13.28 2.55
CA LYS A 21 -10.31 12.87 2.59
C LYS A 21 -10.64 11.87 3.70
N LEU A 22 -9.72 10.98 4.04
CA LEU A 22 -9.89 10.03 5.14
C LEU A 22 -9.67 10.70 6.49
N LEU A 23 -8.62 11.52 6.63
CA LEU A 23 -8.25 12.14 7.89
C LEU A 23 -9.26 13.21 8.37
N ILE A 24 -9.91 13.93 7.47
CA ILE A 24 -10.98 14.87 7.85
C ILE A 24 -12.20 14.19 8.47
N LYS A 25 -12.42 12.89 8.20
CA LYS A 25 -13.46 12.07 8.84
C LYS A 25 -13.02 11.52 10.19
N HIS A 26 -11.73 11.61 10.53
CA HIS A 26 -11.18 11.01 11.74
C HIS A 26 -11.22 11.99 12.92
N LYS A 27 -12.16 11.81 13.85
CA LYS A 27 -12.46 12.74 14.94
C LYS A 27 -11.27 13.12 15.84
N ASN A 28 -10.21 12.29 15.88
CA ASN A 28 -9.03 12.49 16.73
C ASN A 28 -7.83 13.10 15.98
N ILE A 29 -8.01 13.56 14.76
CA ILE A 29 -6.93 14.10 13.93
C ILE A 29 -7.18 15.59 13.67
N ASN A 30 -6.09 16.35 13.70
CA ASN A 30 -6.02 17.73 13.27
C ASN A 30 -4.97 17.86 12.16
N ILE A 31 -5.39 18.13 10.92
CA ILE A 31 -4.47 18.40 9.82
C ILE A 31 -3.90 19.80 9.99
N LYS A 32 -2.68 19.89 10.54
CA LYS A 32 -2.04 21.15 10.87
C LYS A 32 -1.27 21.75 9.70
N TYR A 33 -0.64 20.91 8.86
CA TYR A 33 0.13 21.34 7.70
C TYR A 33 -0.13 20.46 6.48
N LEU A 34 -0.27 21.12 5.34
CA LEU A 34 -0.25 20.50 4.01
C LEU A 34 0.99 21.00 3.29
N CYS A 35 1.88 20.08 2.86
CA CYS A 35 3.13 20.48 2.21
C CYS A 35 3.20 20.01 0.75
N GLY A 36 3.76 20.91 -0.08
CA GLY A 36 4.04 20.67 -1.49
C GLY A 36 4.99 21.74 -2.02
N ASN A 37 5.80 21.42 -3.03
CA ASN A 37 6.82 22.36 -3.52
C ASN A 37 6.25 23.34 -4.56
N SER A 38 5.64 22.83 -5.64
CA SER A 38 5.08 23.65 -6.74
C SER A 38 3.70 24.27 -6.44
N SER A 39 3.14 24.00 -5.26
CA SER A 39 1.75 24.30 -4.90
C SER A 39 1.64 25.29 -3.73
N VAL A 40 2.76 25.85 -3.29
CA VAL A 40 2.82 26.77 -2.14
C VAL A 40 1.85 27.95 -2.32
N GLY A 41 1.13 28.31 -1.25
CA GLY A 41 0.13 29.36 -1.22
C GLY A 41 -1.27 28.95 -1.70
N LYS A 42 -1.39 27.88 -2.49
CA LYS A 42 -2.69 27.41 -3.00
C LYS A 42 -3.53 26.74 -1.93
N LYS A 43 -4.86 26.79 -2.08
CA LYS A 43 -5.79 25.96 -1.31
C LYS A 43 -5.81 24.55 -1.90
N ILE A 44 -5.99 23.53 -1.06
CA ILE A 44 -6.07 22.14 -1.53
C ILE A 44 -7.29 21.89 -2.44
N SER A 45 -8.34 22.67 -2.29
CA SER A 45 -9.53 22.64 -3.15
C SER A 45 -9.24 22.93 -4.63
N TYR A 46 -8.11 23.58 -4.94
CA TYR A 46 -7.66 23.74 -6.33
C TYR A 46 -7.34 22.40 -7.01
N TYR A 47 -7.02 21.37 -6.23
CA TYR A 47 -6.67 20.03 -6.71
C TYR A 47 -7.81 19.01 -6.59
N ASP A 48 -8.82 19.31 -5.78
CA ASP A 48 -10.00 18.46 -5.59
C ASP A 48 -11.17 19.29 -5.02
N ASP A 49 -12.19 19.49 -5.85
CA ASP A 49 -13.35 20.30 -5.54
C ASP A 49 -14.16 19.81 -4.34
N SER A 50 -14.15 18.53 -4.04
CA SER A 50 -14.85 17.96 -2.87
C SER A 50 -14.31 18.49 -1.53
N LEU A 51 -13.17 19.19 -1.54
CA LEU A 51 -12.54 19.78 -0.36
C LEU A 51 -12.83 21.30 -0.21
N LYS A 52 -13.64 21.91 -1.09
CA LYS A 52 -13.95 23.36 -1.06
C LYS A 52 -14.56 23.82 0.27
N SER A 53 -15.48 23.05 0.83
CA SER A 53 -16.18 23.40 2.09
C SER A 53 -15.37 23.10 3.35
N LYS A 54 -14.17 22.54 3.24
CA LYS A 54 -13.36 22.12 4.40
C LYS A 54 -12.39 23.21 4.82
N LYS A 55 -12.38 23.54 6.13
CA LYS A 55 -11.39 24.44 6.73
C LYS A 55 -10.05 23.71 6.85
N LEU A 56 -9.22 23.81 5.81
CA LEU A 56 -7.90 23.18 5.73
C LEU A 56 -6.82 24.26 5.54
N PRO A 57 -5.59 24.03 6.03
CA PRO A 57 -4.50 25.00 5.85
C PRO A 57 -4.15 25.16 4.36
N ARG A 58 -3.61 26.33 4.02
CA ARG A 58 -2.98 26.54 2.70
C ARG A 58 -1.73 25.66 2.59
N ILE A 59 -1.40 25.29 1.38
CA ILE A 59 -0.21 24.48 1.10
C ILE A 59 1.03 25.34 1.36
N THR A 60 1.99 24.78 2.12
CA THR A 60 3.26 25.41 2.46
C THR A 60 4.43 24.55 2.01
N LYS A 61 5.63 25.12 1.98
CA LYS A 61 6.86 24.34 1.86
C LYS A 61 7.13 23.61 3.18
N TYR A 62 7.68 22.39 3.14
CA TYR A 62 8.11 21.70 4.35
C TYR A 62 9.16 22.53 5.10
N ASN A 63 9.02 22.60 6.42
CA ASN A 63 9.98 23.23 7.32
C ASN A 63 10.14 22.33 8.56
N LYS A 64 11.40 22.02 8.92
CA LYS A 64 11.72 21.17 10.08
C LYS A 64 11.17 21.74 11.42
N LYS A 65 11.01 23.05 11.53
CA LYS A 65 10.43 23.70 12.72
C LYS A 65 8.99 23.25 13.01
N TYR A 66 8.27 22.72 12.00
CA TYR A 66 6.92 22.20 12.21
C TYR A 66 6.90 20.97 13.12
N LEU A 67 7.98 20.18 13.17
CA LEU A 67 8.07 18.93 13.91
C LEU A 67 7.85 19.09 15.43
N ASN A 68 8.19 20.26 16.00
CA ASN A 68 7.96 20.57 17.42
C ASN A 68 6.49 20.52 17.84
N ASN A 69 5.57 20.62 16.89
CA ASN A 69 4.13 20.70 17.15
C ASN A 69 3.35 19.61 16.41
N LEU A 70 4.01 18.49 16.06
CA LEU A 70 3.44 17.39 15.30
C LEU A 70 3.61 16.07 16.01
N ASP A 71 2.59 15.24 15.90
CA ASP A 71 2.64 13.85 16.32
C ASP A 71 2.97 12.94 15.11
N ILE A 72 2.42 13.26 13.93
CA ILE A 72 2.48 12.40 12.76
C ILE A 72 2.86 13.17 11.50
N ILE A 73 3.76 12.60 10.74
CA ILE A 73 4.12 13.06 9.41
C ILE A 73 3.78 11.94 8.41
N PHE A 74 2.90 12.23 7.46
CA PHE A 74 2.67 11.37 6.31
C PHE A 74 3.47 11.87 5.12
N THR A 75 4.19 10.95 4.45
CA THR A 75 4.93 11.27 3.21
C THR A 75 4.33 10.52 2.03
N ALA A 76 3.85 11.27 1.03
CA ALA A 76 3.39 10.78 -0.27
C ALA A 76 4.21 11.49 -1.37
N LEU A 77 5.52 11.42 -1.24
CA LEU A 77 6.53 12.17 -1.99
C LEU A 77 7.22 11.28 -3.04
N PRO A 78 7.96 11.85 -3.99
CA PRO A 78 8.92 11.10 -4.81
C PRO A 78 9.94 10.37 -3.94
N ASN A 79 10.52 9.28 -4.49
CA ASN A 79 11.52 8.48 -3.78
C ASN A 79 12.74 9.34 -3.41
N GLY A 80 13.24 9.16 -2.20
CA GLY A 80 14.39 9.89 -1.63
C GLY A 80 14.01 11.08 -0.76
N GLU A 81 12.83 11.67 -0.93
CA GLU A 81 12.44 12.87 -0.17
C GLU A 81 12.01 12.54 1.27
N ALA A 82 11.35 11.40 1.49
CA ALA A 82 11.00 10.98 2.85
C ALA A 82 12.23 10.68 3.71
N GLN A 83 13.35 10.29 3.09
CA GLN A 83 14.63 10.08 3.78
C GLN A 83 15.17 11.37 4.42
N ALA A 84 15.02 12.52 3.73
CA ALA A 84 15.44 13.81 4.28
C ALA A 84 14.60 14.16 5.52
N ILE A 85 13.27 14.08 5.40
CA ILE A 85 12.34 14.34 6.51
C ILE A 85 12.63 13.40 7.70
N SER A 86 12.95 12.14 7.44
CA SER A 86 13.24 11.16 8.50
C SER A 86 14.44 11.50 9.36
N LYS A 87 15.41 12.28 8.85
CA LYS A 87 16.58 12.71 9.60
C LYS A 87 16.26 13.85 10.58
N ASP A 88 15.21 14.59 10.31
CA ASP A 88 14.77 15.71 11.15
C ASP A 88 13.84 15.28 12.29
N LEU A 89 13.34 14.03 12.29
CA LEU A 89 12.35 13.54 13.26
C LEU A 89 12.83 13.69 14.71
N LEU A 90 11.95 14.24 15.52
CA LEU A 90 12.11 14.23 16.97
C LEU A 90 11.65 12.87 17.54
N LYS A 91 12.00 12.59 18.82
CA LYS A 91 11.69 11.31 19.48
C LYS A 91 10.21 10.98 19.48
N GLU A 92 9.35 11.99 19.62
CA GLU A 92 7.90 11.87 19.73
C GLU A 92 7.21 11.74 18.37
N ASN A 93 7.89 12.14 17.28
CA ASN A 93 7.28 12.12 15.97
C ASN A 93 7.16 10.69 15.41
N THR A 94 6.07 10.43 14.71
CA THR A 94 5.90 9.23 13.91
C THR A 94 5.83 9.57 12.42
N LEU A 95 6.71 8.98 11.62
CA LEU A 95 6.69 9.05 10.16
C LEU A 95 5.94 7.85 9.59
N ILE A 96 4.93 8.10 8.77
CA ILE A 96 4.23 7.07 8.00
C ILE A 96 4.49 7.33 6.52
N ASP A 97 5.35 6.51 5.94
CA ASP A 97 5.83 6.67 4.58
C ASP A 97 5.00 5.84 3.58
N LEU A 98 4.32 6.53 2.66
CA LEU A 98 3.59 5.94 1.55
C LEU A 98 4.42 5.92 0.26
N ALA A 99 5.61 6.57 0.28
CA ALA A 99 6.62 6.43 -0.77
C ALA A 99 7.32 5.07 -0.64
N ALA A 100 8.52 4.95 -1.15
CA ALA A 100 9.21 3.66 -1.15
C ALA A 100 10.45 3.64 -0.24
N ASP A 101 10.72 4.73 0.46
CA ASP A 101 11.99 4.96 1.12
C ASP A 101 12.25 4.01 2.29
N PHE A 102 11.19 3.58 2.98
CA PHE A 102 11.31 2.70 4.14
C PHE A 102 10.64 1.32 3.95
N ARG A 103 10.50 0.85 2.70
CA ARG A 103 9.93 -0.46 2.39
C ARG A 103 10.95 -1.58 2.43
N LEU A 104 12.19 -1.31 2.02
CA LEU A 104 13.24 -2.33 1.92
C LEU A 104 14.20 -2.26 3.10
N LYS A 105 14.53 -3.43 3.65
CA LYS A 105 15.43 -3.56 4.80
C LYS A 105 16.89 -3.36 4.44
N LYS A 106 17.29 -3.65 3.18
CA LYS A 106 18.67 -3.55 2.70
C LYS A 106 18.82 -2.34 1.77
N SER A 107 19.78 -1.49 2.05
CA SER A 107 20.10 -0.34 1.19
C SER A 107 20.63 -0.76 -0.18
N SER A 108 21.27 -1.92 -0.29
CA SER A 108 21.68 -2.52 -1.56
C SER A 108 20.47 -2.86 -2.45
N ASP A 109 19.39 -3.40 -1.87
CA ASP A 109 18.17 -3.67 -2.60
C ASP A 109 17.49 -2.37 -3.03
N TYR A 110 17.50 -1.34 -2.17
CA TYR A 110 16.99 -0.03 -2.54
C TYR A 110 17.77 0.55 -3.73
N LEU A 111 19.10 0.50 -3.71
CA LEU A 111 19.94 0.94 -4.84
C LEU A 111 19.63 0.14 -6.11
N LYS A 112 19.53 -1.18 -6.00
CA LYS A 112 19.24 -2.07 -7.15
C LYS A 112 17.91 -1.73 -7.83
N TRP A 113 16.82 -1.54 -7.02
CA TRP A 113 15.47 -1.43 -7.54
C TRP A 113 15.00 0.02 -7.79
N TYR A 114 15.51 0.98 -7.01
CA TYR A 114 15.15 2.41 -7.14
C TYR A 114 16.22 3.24 -7.84
N LYS A 115 17.38 2.64 -8.18
CA LYS A 115 18.51 3.27 -8.91
C LYS A 115 19.06 4.53 -8.22
N GLN A 116 18.94 4.59 -6.90
CA GLN A 116 19.49 5.68 -6.10
C GLN A 116 19.99 5.17 -4.74
N LYS A 117 21.05 5.79 -4.21
CA LYS A 117 21.56 5.47 -2.87
C LYS A 117 20.60 5.92 -1.79
N HIS A 118 20.36 5.08 -0.79
CA HIS A 118 19.59 5.47 0.39
C HIS A 118 20.40 6.36 1.31
N LYS A 119 19.89 7.57 1.63
CA LYS A 119 20.62 8.61 2.38
C LYS A 119 20.33 8.63 3.89
N ALA A 120 19.51 7.72 4.40
CA ALA A 120 19.13 7.62 5.83
C ALA A 120 19.28 6.18 6.34
N LEU A 121 20.50 5.63 6.27
CA LEU A 121 20.79 4.21 6.55
C LEU A 121 20.45 3.80 7.99
N SER A 122 20.72 4.65 8.97
CA SER A 122 20.37 4.41 10.39
C SER A 122 18.86 4.28 10.59
N ASN A 123 18.06 5.01 9.79
CA ASN A 123 16.61 5.01 9.90
C ASN A 123 15.96 3.79 9.25
N ILE A 124 16.60 3.13 8.26
CA ILE A 124 16.17 1.83 7.77
C ILE A 124 16.08 0.81 8.92
N LYS A 125 17.11 0.75 9.76
CA LYS A 125 17.14 -0.18 10.90
C LYS A 125 16.08 0.10 11.96
N LYS A 126 15.58 1.36 12.02
CA LYS A 126 14.55 1.82 12.96
C LYS A 126 13.15 1.81 12.33
N SER A 127 13.02 1.35 11.08
CA SER A 127 11.77 1.31 10.35
C SER A 127 11.15 -0.09 10.30
N ILE A 128 9.85 -0.12 10.05
CA ILE A 128 9.09 -1.35 9.82
C ILE A 128 8.29 -1.26 8.51
N TYR A 129 8.36 -2.32 7.70
CA TYR A 129 7.42 -2.52 6.59
C TYR A 129 6.09 -3.01 7.18
N ALA A 130 5.04 -2.25 7.04
CA ALA A 130 3.81 -2.47 7.79
C ALA A 130 2.59 -2.73 6.90
N LEU A 131 2.34 -4.01 6.62
CA LEU A 131 1.05 -4.50 6.14
C LEU A 131 0.16 -4.74 7.36
N PRO A 132 -0.86 -3.91 7.65
CA PRO A 132 -1.54 -3.87 8.95
C PRO A 132 -2.09 -5.21 9.43
N GLU A 133 -2.61 -6.03 8.51
CA GLU A 133 -3.20 -7.34 8.79
C GLU A 133 -2.16 -8.40 9.19
N ILE A 134 -0.91 -8.19 8.81
CA ILE A 134 0.22 -9.08 9.12
C ILE A 134 1.01 -8.55 10.30
N THR A 135 1.31 -7.26 10.28
CA THR A 135 2.16 -6.59 11.28
C THR A 135 1.45 -6.41 12.61
N GLY A 136 0.14 -6.10 12.56
CA GLY A 136 -0.68 -5.90 13.75
C GLY A 136 -0.08 -4.88 14.73
N LYS A 137 -0.12 -5.22 16.02
CA LYS A 137 0.35 -4.32 17.09
C LYS A 137 1.86 -4.09 17.12
N LEU A 138 2.65 -4.85 16.34
CA LEU A 138 4.11 -4.67 16.28
C LEU A 138 4.49 -3.26 15.81
N VAL A 139 3.64 -2.63 14.99
CA VAL A 139 3.83 -1.25 14.49
C VAL A 139 4.03 -0.23 15.63
N LYS A 140 3.50 -0.50 16.84
CA LYS A 140 3.63 0.39 18.01
C LYS A 140 5.08 0.63 18.44
N LYS A 141 5.98 -0.34 18.18
CA LYS A 141 7.38 -0.28 18.56
C LYS A 141 8.24 0.61 17.65
N PHE A 142 7.69 1.09 16.55
CA PHE A 142 8.45 1.82 15.52
C PHE A 142 7.91 3.23 15.31
N ASN A 143 8.81 4.18 15.11
CA ASN A 143 8.47 5.55 14.76
C ASN A 143 8.60 5.85 13.26
N ILE A 144 9.15 4.92 12.47
CA ILE A 144 9.18 5.01 11.01
C ILE A 144 8.45 3.79 10.45
N ILE A 145 7.37 4.03 9.73
CA ILE A 145 6.44 3.01 9.25
C ILE A 145 6.37 3.14 7.73
N GLY A 146 6.97 2.19 7.01
CA GLY A 146 6.87 2.09 5.55
C GLY A 146 5.60 1.34 5.15
N CYS A 147 4.70 2.02 4.45
CA CYS A 147 3.48 1.39 3.94
C CYS A 147 3.79 0.60 2.65
N PRO A 148 3.28 -0.62 2.50
CA PRO A 148 3.37 -1.41 1.27
C PRO A 148 2.92 -0.67 0.02
N GLY A 149 3.49 -1.05 -1.14
CA GLY A 149 2.94 -0.66 -2.42
C GLY A 149 1.59 -1.29 -2.69
N CYS A 150 0.82 -0.71 -3.63
CA CYS A 150 -0.54 -1.19 -3.92
C CYS A 150 -0.57 -2.63 -4.47
N TYR A 151 0.30 -2.97 -5.42
CA TYR A 151 0.43 -4.35 -5.89
C TYR A 151 0.89 -5.32 -4.78
N PRO A 152 1.97 -5.05 -4.00
CA PRO A 152 2.33 -5.88 -2.86
C PRO A 152 1.16 -6.10 -1.89
N THR A 153 0.35 -5.09 -1.62
CA THR A 153 -0.83 -5.23 -0.76
C THR A 153 -1.80 -6.30 -1.29
N SER A 154 -2.18 -6.22 -2.57
CA SER A 154 -3.13 -7.17 -3.18
C SER A 154 -2.56 -8.59 -3.30
N ILE A 155 -1.23 -8.71 -3.41
CA ILE A 155 -0.52 -9.98 -3.62
C ILE A 155 -0.17 -10.66 -2.29
N LEU A 156 0.36 -9.91 -1.34
CA LEU A 156 0.85 -10.45 -0.07
C LEU A 156 -0.29 -10.90 0.85
N LEU A 157 -1.43 -10.21 0.80
CA LEU A 157 -2.59 -10.61 1.60
C LEU A 157 -3.03 -12.05 1.31
N PRO A 158 -3.22 -12.53 0.08
CA PRO A 158 -3.51 -13.95 -0.15
C PRO A 158 -2.30 -14.86 0.05
N LEU A 159 -1.07 -14.45 -0.32
CA LEU A 159 0.07 -15.37 -0.36
C LEU A 159 0.70 -15.66 1.01
N ILE A 160 0.83 -14.66 1.90
CA ILE A 160 1.50 -14.86 3.20
C ILE A 160 0.86 -15.99 4.03
N PRO A 161 -0.47 -16.08 4.19
CA PRO A 161 -1.08 -17.19 4.92
C PRO A 161 -0.76 -18.56 4.33
N LEU A 162 -0.72 -18.68 3.01
CA LEU A 162 -0.47 -19.92 2.29
C LEU A 162 0.99 -20.35 2.39
N VAL A 163 1.92 -19.40 2.31
CA VAL A 163 3.36 -19.62 2.52
C VAL A 163 3.63 -20.09 3.95
N LYS A 164 3.06 -19.41 4.96
CA LYS A 164 3.16 -19.82 6.37
C LYS A 164 2.64 -21.23 6.62
N LYS A 165 1.59 -21.64 5.91
CA LYS A 165 0.99 -22.98 6.03
C LYS A 165 1.62 -24.03 5.11
N LYS A 166 2.62 -23.64 4.31
CA LYS A 166 3.33 -24.52 3.36
C LYS A 166 2.37 -25.26 2.41
N SER A 167 1.25 -24.62 2.03
CA SER A 167 0.17 -25.23 1.26
C SER A 167 0.34 -25.13 -0.26
N ILE A 168 1.28 -24.30 -0.72
CA ILE A 168 1.53 -24.04 -2.14
C ILE A 168 2.98 -24.36 -2.52
N ASN A 169 3.20 -24.66 -3.80
CA ASN A 169 4.53 -24.75 -4.38
C ASN A 169 5.07 -23.32 -4.56
N LEU A 170 6.29 -23.07 -4.10
CA LEU A 170 6.94 -21.77 -4.18
C LEU A 170 7.82 -21.58 -5.42
N ASN A 171 7.96 -22.60 -6.25
CA ASN A 171 8.86 -22.54 -7.41
C ASN A 171 8.20 -22.02 -8.69
N ASN A 172 6.87 -21.94 -8.73
CA ASN A 172 6.13 -21.53 -9.90
C ASN A 172 4.90 -20.68 -9.53
N ILE A 173 5.12 -19.50 -8.99
CA ILE A 173 4.05 -18.54 -8.70
C ILE A 173 3.96 -17.55 -9.85
N ILE A 174 2.82 -17.47 -10.52
CA ILE A 174 2.58 -16.49 -11.59
C ILE A 174 1.57 -15.47 -11.09
N ILE A 175 1.94 -14.20 -11.18
CA ILE A 175 1.15 -13.07 -10.69
C ILE A 175 0.94 -12.09 -11.85
N ASP A 176 -0.32 -11.96 -12.25
CA ASP A 176 -0.74 -11.07 -13.32
C ASP A 176 -1.71 -10.03 -12.72
N SER A 177 -1.28 -8.77 -12.67
CA SER A 177 -2.05 -7.73 -11.97
C SER A 177 -2.41 -6.57 -12.88
N LYS A 178 -3.69 -6.20 -12.90
CA LYS A 178 -4.26 -5.09 -13.65
C LYS A 178 -4.54 -3.94 -12.69
N SER A 179 -4.04 -2.74 -13.01
CA SER A 179 -4.20 -1.54 -12.19
C SER A 179 -4.74 -0.36 -12.99
N GLY A 180 -5.63 0.38 -12.38
CA GLY A 180 -5.99 1.69 -12.87
C GLY A 180 -4.79 2.65 -12.92
N TYR A 181 -4.84 3.62 -13.83
CA TYR A 181 -3.72 4.53 -14.13
C TYR A 181 -3.39 5.51 -12.98
N SER A 182 -4.26 5.70 -12.00
CA SER A 182 -3.94 6.52 -10.82
C SER A 182 -2.73 6.02 -10.04
N GLY A 183 -2.41 4.72 -10.12
CA GLY A 183 -1.22 4.12 -9.51
C GLY A 183 0.10 4.68 -10.06
N ALA A 184 0.12 5.21 -11.28
CA ALA A 184 1.29 5.85 -11.89
C ALA A 184 1.46 7.34 -11.49
N GLY A 185 0.49 7.91 -10.75
CA GLY A 185 0.49 9.29 -10.30
C GLY A 185 0.00 10.29 -11.36
N ARG A 186 -0.06 11.58 -10.99
CA ARG A 186 -0.58 12.66 -11.88
C ARG A 186 0.23 12.86 -13.17
N GLY A 187 1.48 12.39 -13.21
CA GLY A 187 2.34 12.49 -14.39
C GLY A 187 2.16 11.36 -15.41
N VAL A 188 1.16 10.51 -15.26
CA VAL A 188 0.94 9.32 -16.09
C VAL A 188 0.88 9.62 -17.59
N HIS A 189 0.18 10.68 -18.01
CA HIS A 189 0.06 11.07 -19.40
C HIS A 189 1.40 11.43 -20.06
N LYS A 190 2.31 12.06 -19.29
CA LYS A 190 3.67 12.36 -19.74
C LYS A 190 4.53 11.10 -19.82
N LYS A 191 4.37 10.20 -18.84
CA LYS A 191 5.19 8.99 -18.68
C LYS A 191 4.91 7.93 -19.74
N PHE A 192 3.66 7.73 -20.11
CA PHE A 192 3.27 6.69 -21.05
C PHE A 192 3.16 7.16 -22.49
N LYS A 193 3.31 8.49 -22.79
CA LYS A 193 3.24 9.08 -24.15
C LYS A 193 2.08 8.55 -25.00
N ASN A 194 1.10 7.92 -24.36
CA ASN A 194 0.02 7.22 -25.03
C ASN A 194 -1.16 8.19 -25.18
N LYS A 195 -1.46 8.57 -26.42
CA LYS A 195 -2.58 9.43 -26.74
C LYS A 195 -3.93 8.79 -26.37
N ASN A 196 -3.97 7.46 -26.27
CA ASN A 196 -5.18 6.66 -26.03
C ASN A 196 -5.15 5.89 -24.70
N LEU A 197 -4.69 6.52 -23.62
CA LEU A 197 -4.63 5.89 -22.28
C LEU A 197 -5.99 5.29 -21.82
N TYR A 198 -7.09 5.85 -22.30
CA TYR A 198 -8.45 5.42 -21.94
C TYR A 198 -8.98 4.27 -22.81
N GLU A 199 -8.25 3.87 -23.86
CA GLU A 199 -8.65 2.80 -24.79
C GLU A 199 -7.58 1.71 -24.92
N SER A 200 -6.50 1.79 -24.13
CA SER A 200 -5.39 0.85 -24.22
C SER A 200 -5.08 0.17 -22.91
N LEU A 201 -4.64 -1.06 -23.01
CA LEU A 201 -4.07 -1.87 -21.94
C LEU A 201 -2.59 -2.09 -22.23
N SER A 202 -1.72 -1.89 -21.25
CA SER A 202 -0.28 -2.04 -21.43
C SER A 202 0.36 -2.79 -20.28
N ALA A 203 1.11 -3.85 -20.57
CA ALA A 203 2.05 -4.43 -19.62
C ALA A 203 3.26 -3.49 -19.47
N TYR A 204 3.83 -3.41 -18.26
CA TYR A 204 5.01 -2.61 -18.02
C TYR A 204 5.89 -3.21 -16.91
N GLY A 205 7.20 -2.93 -16.99
CA GLY A 205 8.13 -3.38 -15.95
C GLY A 205 8.16 -4.90 -15.74
N VAL A 206 7.87 -5.69 -16.78
CA VAL A 206 7.84 -7.15 -16.73
C VAL A 206 9.19 -7.68 -16.23
N GLY A 207 9.18 -8.46 -15.15
CA GLY A 207 10.39 -8.99 -14.51
C GLY A 207 11.19 -7.97 -13.70
N PHE A 208 11.02 -6.66 -13.93
CA PHE A 208 11.86 -5.59 -13.34
C PHE A 208 11.07 -4.51 -12.60
N HIS A 209 9.80 -4.72 -12.33
CA HIS A 209 9.01 -3.77 -11.54
C HIS A 209 9.51 -3.71 -10.09
N ARG A 210 9.71 -2.50 -9.56
CA ARG A 210 10.27 -2.29 -8.21
C ARG A 210 9.52 -3.02 -7.08
N HIS A 211 8.23 -3.27 -7.22
CA HIS A 211 7.45 -4.03 -6.25
C HIS A 211 7.85 -5.52 -6.17
N ASN A 212 8.60 -6.06 -7.13
CA ASN A 212 9.19 -7.41 -7.00
C ASN A 212 10.04 -7.54 -5.73
N SER A 213 10.80 -6.48 -5.39
CA SER A 213 11.63 -6.48 -4.19
C SER A 213 10.83 -6.57 -2.90
N GLU A 214 9.70 -5.85 -2.83
CA GLU A 214 8.80 -5.91 -1.66
C GLU A 214 8.15 -7.29 -1.52
N ILE A 215 7.60 -7.82 -2.62
CA ILE A 215 6.95 -9.14 -2.64
C ILE A 215 7.94 -10.23 -2.21
N HIS A 216 9.14 -10.24 -2.81
CA HIS A 216 10.17 -11.20 -2.48
C HIS A 216 10.62 -11.10 -1.01
N GLN A 217 10.94 -9.87 -0.54
CA GLN A 217 11.34 -9.63 0.84
C GLN A 217 10.30 -10.16 1.83
N GLU A 218 9.03 -9.79 1.62
CA GLU A 218 7.99 -10.14 2.59
C GLU A 218 7.62 -11.61 2.56
N LEU A 219 7.56 -12.26 1.40
CA LEU A 219 7.35 -13.71 1.35
C LEU A 219 8.53 -14.45 1.99
N LYS A 220 9.77 -14.01 1.76
CA LYS A 220 10.98 -14.61 2.35
C LYS A 220 11.03 -14.51 3.87
N ASN A 221 10.40 -13.50 4.48
CA ASN A 221 10.25 -13.39 5.93
C ASN A 221 9.39 -14.53 6.54
N HIS A 222 8.67 -15.29 5.73
CA HIS A 222 7.73 -16.32 6.18
C HIS A 222 8.11 -17.75 5.76
N THR A 223 9.25 -17.94 5.08
CA THR A 223 9.78 -19.26 4.69
C THR A 223 11.29 -19.21 4.49
N SER A 224 11.96 -20.30 4.81
CA SER A 224 13.37 -20.53 4.44
C SER A 224 13.53 -21.03 3.00
N SER A 225 12.48 -21.60 2.41
CA SER A 225 12.51 -22.16 1.06
C SER A 225 12.80 -21.09 0.00
N LYS A 226 13.39 -21.51 -1.13
CA LYS A 226 13.52 -20.64 -2.31
C LYS A 226 12.14 -20.29 -2.84
N ILE A 227 11.97 -19.04 -3.28
CA ILE A 227 10.73 -18.55 -3.85
C ILE A 227 11.03 -18.04 -5.25
N ASN A 228 10.33 -18.60 -6.23
CA ASN A 228 10.36 -18.17 -7.61
C ASN A 228 8.97 -17.71 -8.02
N PHE A 229 8.86 -16.47 -8.43
CA PHE A 229 7.61 -15.93 -8.95
C PHE A 229 7.87 -15.02 -10.14
N THR A 230 6.90 -14.97 -11.02
CA THR A 230 6.84 -13.98 -12.12
C THR A 230 5.73 -12.99 -11.81
N PHE A 231 6.04 -11.71 -11.87
CA PHE A 231 5.07 -10.64 -11.66
C PHE A 231 4.99 -9.75 -12.91
N THR A 232 3.80 -9.69 -13.49
CA THR A 232 3.49 -8.88 -14.67
C THR A 232 2.42 -7.84 -14.31
N PRO A 233 2.80 -6.57 -14.08
CA PRO A 233 1.84 -5.50 -13.87
C PRO A 233 1.33 -4.96 -15.20
N HIS A 234 0.03 -4.58 -15.22
CA HIS A 234 -0.61 -3.91 -16.35
C HIS A 234 -1.26 -2.60 -15.90
N ILE A 235 -1.25 -1.61 -16.77
CA ILE A 235 -2.12 -0.44 -16.68
C ILE A 235 -3.30 -0.66 -17.61
N ILE A 236 -4.50 -0.42 -17.09
CA ILE A 236 -5.74 -0.56 -17.83
C ILE A 236 -6.52 0.76 -17.84
N PRO A 237 -7.45 0.96 -18.80
CA PRO A 237 -8.16 2.22 -19.02
C PRO A 237 -9.25 2.47 -17.96
N MET A 238 -8.87 2.47 -16.70
CA MET A 238 -9.71 2.91 -15.57
C MET A 238 -8.89 3.75 -14.60
N PHE A 239 -9.54 4.62 -13.85
CA PHE A 239 -8.83 5.52 -12.93
C PHE A 239 -8.25 4.77 -11.73
N ARG A 240 -9.02 3.94 -11.03
CA ARG A 240 -8.62 3.25 -9.79
C ARG A 240 -9.04 1.79 -9.77
N GLY A 241 -8.44 1.05 -8.85
CA GLY A 241 -8.67 -0.37 -8.64
C GLY A 241 -7.47 -1.21 -9.07
N ILE A 242 -7.28 -2.33 -8.38
CA ILE A 242 -6.34 -3.40 -8.76
C ILE A 242 -7.09 -4.72 -8.68
N LEU A 243 -6.94 -5.53 -9.74
CA LEU A 243 -7.24 -6.95 -9.76
C LEU A 243 -5.93 -7.71 -9.95
N SER A 244 -5.54 -8.51 -8.96
CA SER A 244 -4.42 -9.45 -9.07
C SER A 244 -4.96 -10.85 -9.29
N THR A 245 -4.52 -11.51 -10.37
CA THR A 245 -4.77 -12.91 -10.70
C THR A 245 -3.50 -13.69 -10.40
N ILE A 246 -3.57 -14.62 -9.45
CA ILE A 246 -2.40 -15.36 -8.96
C ILE A 246 -2.62 -16.85 -9.23
N TYR A 247 -1.77 -17.44 -10.09
CA TYR A 247 -1.81 -18.85 -10.45
C TYR A 247 -0.85 -19.61 -9.54
N LEU A 248 -1.34 -20.68 -8.92
CA LEU A 248 -0.61 -21.44 -7.92
C LEU A 248 -0.74 -22.95 -8.15
N ASP A 249 0.38 -23.62 -7.97
CA ASP A 249 0.42 -25.07 -7.84
C ASP A 249 0.27 -25.44 -6.35
N LEU A 250 -0.63 -26.36 -6.04
CA LEU A 250 -0.83 -26.86 -4.68
C LEU A 250 0.24 -27.89 -4.32
N LYS A 251 0.59 -27.99 -3.05
CA LYS A 251 1.40 -29.11 -2.57
C LYS A 251 0.56 -30.39 -2.48
N PRO A 252 1.19 -31.59 -2.62
CA PRO A 252 0.51 -32.86 -2.44
C PRO A 252 -0.31 -32.88 -1.14
N GLY A 253 -1.53 -33.39 -1.21
CA GLY A 253 -2.47 -33.43 -0.10
C GLY A 253 -3.20 -32.13 0.22
N THR A 254 -2.87 -31.03 -0.46
CA THR A 254 -3.60 -29.76 -0.32
C THR A 254 -4.72 -29.68 -1.36
N THR A 255 -5.90 -29.26 -0.94
CA THR A 255 -7.06 -29.04 -1.80
C THR A 255 -7.43 -27.57 -1.85
N LEU A 256 -8.22 -27.17 -2.83
CA LEU A 256 -8.81 -25.84 -2.92
C LEU A 256 -9.55 -25.43 -1.64
N ASN A 257 -10.33 -26.37 -1.07
CA ASN A 257 -11.06 -26.15 0.16
C ASN A 257 -10.12 -25.91 1.37
N ASN A 258 -8.97 -26.61 1.42
CA ASN A 258 -7.94 -26.35 2.43
C ASN A 258 -7.42 -24.92 2.31
N VAL A 259 -7.12 -24.44 1.10
CA VAL A 259 -6.65 -23.08 0.85
C VAL A 259 -7.67 -22.05 1.34
N GLN A 260 -8.96 -22.23 0.99
CA GLN A 260 -10.00 -21.34 1.44
C GLN A 260 -10.14 -21.34 2.98
N LYS A 261 -10.09 -22.52 3.61
CA LYS A 261 -10.13 -22.65 5.08
C LYS A 261 -8.94 -21.92 5.75
N ILE A 262 -7.74 -22.04 5.18
CA ILE A 262 -6.53 -21.34 5.67
C ILE A 262 -6.76 -19.83 5.64
N LEU A 263 -7.21 -19.28 4.51
CA LEU A 263 -7.46 -17.86 4.35
C LEU A 263 -8.56 -17.35 5.29
N LYS A 264 -9.70 -18.03 5.35
CA LYS A 264 -10.81 -17.70 6.25
C LYS A 264 -10.38 -17.71 7.72
N LYS A 265 -9.63 -18.75 8.16
CA LYS A 265 -9.11 -18.85 9.52
C LYS A 265 -8.15 -17.73 9.86
N PHE A 266 -7.23 -17.41 8.92
CA PHE A 266 -6.21 -16.38 9.10
C PHE A 266 -6.83 -14.99 9.24
N TYR A 267 -7.82 -14.65 8.42
CA TYR A 267 -8.45 -13.33 8.38
C TYR A 267 -9.74 -13.21 9.19
N LYS A 268 -10.14 -14.22 9.98
CA LYS A 268 -11.41 -14.24 10.76
C LYS A 268 -11.63 -12.98 11.60
N LYS A 269 -10.55 -12.40 12.16
CA LYS A 269 -10.61 -11.19 13.00
C LYS A 269 -10.24 -9.90 12.25
N ASN A 270 -9.98 -9.97 10.97
CA ASN A 270 -9.56 -8.81 10.18
C ASN A 270 -10.74 -8.14 9.50
N LYS A 271 -10.98 -6.89 9.83
CA LYS A 271 -12.14 -6.12 9.34
C LYS A 271 -12.13 -5.90 7.82
N PHE A 272 -10.94 -5.70 7.24
CA PHE A 272 -10.78 -5.22 5.88
C PHE A 272 -10.37 -6.29 4.86
N VAL A 273 -10.21 -7.55 5.28
CA VAL A 273 -9.94 -8.66 4.36
C VAL A 273 -11.10 -9.64 4.40
N ASN A 274 -11.78 -9.79 3.28
CA ASN A 274 -12.94 -10.67 3.11
C ASN A 274 -12.62 -11.80 2.14
N ILE A 275 -12.79 -13.03 2.61
CA ILE A 275 -12.63 -14.24 1.80
C ILE A 275 -14.01 -14.63 1.27
N LYS A 276 -14.22 -14.44 -0.02
CA LYS A 276 -15.46 -14.76 -0.71
C LYS A 276 -15.66 -16.27 -0.86
N SER A 277 -16.82 -16.68 -1.32
CA SER A 277 -17.08 -18.08 -1.66
C SER A 277 -16.12 -18.58 -2.75
N VAL A 278 -15.88 -19.87 -2.78
CA VAL A 278 -15.09 -20.50 -3.84
C VAL A 278 -15.70 -20.19 -5.20
N ASN A 279 -14.86 -19.92 -6.19
CA ASN A 279 -15.26 -19.54 -7.55
C ASN A 279 -16.05 -18.24 -7.68
N SER A 280 -16.03 -17.35 -6.67
CA SER A 280 -16.60 -16.01 -6.83
C SER A 280 -15.77 -15.20 -7.83
N PHE A 281 -16.42 -14.63 -8.82
CA PHE A 281 -15.83 -13.63 -9.71
C PHE A 281 -15.77 -12.30 -8.98
N LEU A 282 -14.62 -11.63 -9.04
CA LEU A 282 -14.39 -10.37 -8.34
C LEU A 282 -14.25 -9.23 -9.32
N SER A 283 -14.88 -8.10 -8.98
CA SER A 283 -14.73 -6.85 -9.69
C SER A 283 -14.08 -5.79 -8.80
N THR A 284 -13.23 -4.94 -9.38
CA THR A 284 -12.67 -3.78 -8.69
C THR A 284 -13.73 -2.79 -8.19
N ASN A 285 -14.92 -2.79 -8.83
CA ASN A 285 -16.05 -1.97 -8.43
C ASN A 285 -16.58 -2.31 -7.02
N GLU A 286 -16.48 -3.59 -6.60
CA GLU A 286 -16.92 -4.04 -5.27
C GLU A 286 -16.15 -3.41 -4.11
N VAL A 287 -14.94 -2.95 -4.37
CA VAL A 287 -14.03 -2.38 -3.36
C VAL A 287 -13.68 -0.92 -3.61
N MET A 288 -14.21 -0.33 -4.67
CA MET A 288 -13.95 1.06 -5.04
C MET A 288 -14.37 2.03 -3.93
N ASN A 289 -13.49 2.98 -3.61
CA ASN A 289 -13.65 3.95 -2.52
C ASN A 289 -13.69 3.35 -1.11
N THR A 290 -13.31 2.09 -0.94
CA THR A 290 -13.28 1.40 0.35
C THR A 290 -11.86 0.96 0.74
N ASN A 291 -11.68 0.63 2.02
CA ASN A 291 -10.44 0.04 2.50
C ASN A 291 -10.46 -1.50 2.52
N TYR A 292 -11.39 -2.12 1.80
CA TYR A 292 -11.51 -3.57 1.72
C TYR A 292 -10.53 -4.19 0.71
N CYS A 293 -10.14 -5.43 1.01
CA CYS A 293 -9.54 -6.38 0.08
C CYS A 293 -10.47 -7.59 0.02
N PHE A 294 -10.95 -7.94 -1.17
CA PHE A 294 -11.70 -9.18 -1.37
C PHE A 294 -10.82 -10.22 -2.06
N ILE A 295 -10.88 -11.45 -1.56
CA ILE A 295 -10.09 -12.57 -2.06
C ILE A 295 -11.03 -13.74 -2.37
N SER A 296 -10.88 -14.34 -3.56
CA SER A 296 -11.57 -15.55 -3.99
C SER A 296 -10.56 -16.61 -4.41
N VAL A 297 -10.86 -17.85 -4.08
CA VAL A 297 -10.09 -19.02 -4.53
C VAL A 297 -10.92 -19.74 -5.59
N CYS A 298 -10.36 -19.87 -6.79
CA CYS A 298 -11.04 -20.44 -7.95
C CYS A 298 -10.40 -21.77 -8.38
N LYS A 299 -11.24 -22.74 -8.72
CA LYS A 299 -10.79 -24.01 -9.31
C LYS A 299 -10.31 -23.80 -10.73
N THR A 300 -9.43 -24.70 -11.18
CA THR A 300 -9.06 -24.86 -12.58
C THR A 300 -9.52 -26.24 -13.08
N LYS A 301 -9.19 -26.58 -14.32
CA LYS A 301 -9.38 -27.95 -14.85
C LYS A 301 -8.49 -28.97 -14.13
N PHE A 302 -7.38 -28.54 -13.55
CA PHE A 302 -6.39 -29.38 -12.88
C PHE A 302 -6.61 -29.36 -11.38
N LYS A 303 -6.61 -30.53 -10.72
CA LYS A 303 -6.88 -30.67 -9.28
C LYS A 303 -5.78 -30.05 -8.40
N ASP A 304 -4.55 -30.03 -8.90
CA ASP A 304 -3.35 -29.51 -8.24
C ASP A 304 -3.09 -28.03 -8.50
N LYS A 305 -3.94 -27.36 -9.30
CA LYS A 305 -3.81 -25.92 -9.64
C LYS A 305 -5.02 -25.12 -9.22
N ILE A 306 -4.77 -23.93 -8.72
CA ILE A 306 -5.80 -22.95 -8.38
C ILE A 306 -5.46 -21.57 -8.91
N VAL A 307 -6.47 -20.75 -9.00
CA VAL A 307 -6.31 -19.31 -9.25
C VAL A 307 -6.84 -18.55 -8.03
N ILE A 308 -6.06 -17.58 -7.54
CA ILE A 308 -6.55 -16.63 -6.54
C ILE A 308 -6.80 -15.30 -7.23
N LEU A 309 -8.00 -14.77 -7.03
CA LEU A 309 -8.37 -13.41 -7.38
C LEU A 309 -8.29 -12.54 -6.13
N SER A 310 -7.65 -11.38 -6.24
CA SER A 310 -7.57 -10.39 -5.16
C SER A 310 -7.83 -9.01 -5.69
N VAL A 311 -8.82 -8.29 -5.12
CA VAL A 311 -9.20 -6.93 -5.54
C VAL A 311 -9.08 -5.94 -4.41
N ILE A 312 -8.58 -4.76 -4.73
CA ILE A 312 -8.44 -3.60 -3.83
C ILE A 312 -8.67 -2.29 -4.56
N ASP A 313 -9.04 -1.24 -3.84
CA ASP A 313 -8.83 0.14 -4.31
C ASP A 313 -7.36 0.50 -4.10
N ASN A 314 -6.62 0.79 -5.18
CA ASN A 314 -5.18 1.06 -5.14
C ASN A 314 -4.82 2.37 -4.42
N LEU A 315 -5.74 3.33 -4.36
CA LEU A 315 -5.52 4.61 -3.68
C LEU A 315 -5.86 4.54 -2.18
N ILE A 316 -6.79 3.65 -1.80
CA ILE A 316 -7.26 3.52 -0.41
C ILE A 316 -6.60 2.32 0.25
N LYS A 317 -7.03 1.09 -0.01
CA LYS A 317 -6.40 -0.10 0.61
C LYS A 317 -4.95 -0.26 0.17
N GLY A 318 -4.64 0.06 -1.07
CA GLY A 318 -3.29 0.03 -1.61
C GLY A 318 -2.42 1.26 -1.24
N GLY A 319 -2.94 2.22 -0.48
CA GLY A 319 -2.24 3.48 -0.17
C GLY A 319 -2.75 4.19 1.07
N ALA A 320 -3.55 5.23 0.90
CA ALA A 320 -3.95 6.14 1.98
C ALA A 320 -4.70 5.44 3.13
N GLY A 321 -5.61 4.52 2.82
CA GLY A 321 -6.39 3.81 3.84
C GLY A 321 -5.52 2.90 4.70
N GLN A 322 -4.56 2.20 4.09
CA GLN A 322 -3.58 1.37 4.79
C GLN A 322 -2.68 2.23 5.71
N ALA A 323 -2.31 3.43 5.29
CA ALA A 323 -1.55 4.36 6.12
C ALA A 323 -2.37 4.81 7.35
N VAL A 324 -3.67 5.09 7.18
CA VAL A 324 -4.59 5.38 8.31
C VAL A 324 -4.76 4.15 9.21
N GLN A 325 -4.81 2.92 8.68
CA GLN A 325 -4.80 1.71 9.51
C GLN A 325 -3.54 1.61 10.39
N ASN A 326 -2.37 1.85 9.81
CA ASN A 326 -1.09 1.84 10.53
C ASN A 326 -1.05 2.93 11.61
N MET A 327 -1.53 4.14 11.31
CA MET A 327 -1.71 5.20 12.29
C MET A 327 -2.62 4.75 13.44
N ASN A 328 -3.77 4.18 13.13
CA ASN A 328 -4.72 3.71 14.13
C ASN A 328 -4.11 2.66 15.06
N LEU A 329 -3.36 1.70 14.50
CA LEU A 329 -2.64 0.69 15.27
C LEU A 329 -1.54 1.30 16.14
N LYS A 330 -0.74 2.23 15.60
CA LYS A 330 0.35 2.91 16.31
C LYS A 330 -0.16 3.63 17.55
N PHE A 331 -1.25 4.40 17.40
CA PHE A 331 -1.80 5.26 18.46
C PHE A 331 -2.93 4.60 19.26
N GLY A 332 -3.19 3.31 19.06
CA GLY A 332 -4.16 2.54 19.86
C GLY A 332 -5.62 2.82 19.53
N TYR A 333 -5.93 3.40 18.40
CA TYR A 333 -7.30 3.57 17.94
C TYR A 333 -7.87 2.27 17.35
N LYS A 334 -9.22 2.22 17.26
CA LYS A 334 -9.90 1.15 16.51
C LYS A 334 -9.41 1.17 15.06
N ILE A 335 -8.96 0.03 14.52
CA ILE A 335 -8.32 -0.08 13.20
C ILE A 335 -9.15 0.53 12.06
N SER A 336 -10.47 0.53 12.21
CA SER A 336 -11.43 1.05 11.22
C SER A 336 -11.78 2.53 11.37
N LYS A 337 -11.26 3.23 12.38
CA LYS A 337 -11.63 4.62 12.65
C LYS A 337 -11.21 5.53 11.48
N GLY A 338 -12.17 6.31 10.96
CA GLY A 338 -11.97 7.17 9.78
C GLY A 338 -11.89 6.44 8.43
N LEU A 339 -12.19 5.12 8.40
CA LEU A 339 -12.12 4.27 7.20
C LEU A 339 -13.47 3.61 6.83
N LEU A 340 -14.50 3.86 7.60
CA LEU A 340 -15.88 3.38 7.38
C LEU A 340 -16.82 4.56 7.25
#